data_c2d93512035244b235acc2d0ddfe4d74
#
_entry.id   c2d93512035244b235acc2d0ddfe4d74
#
_cell.length_a   1.000
_cell.length_b   1.000
_cell.length_c   1.000
_cell.angle_alpha   90.00
_cell.angle_beta   90.00
_cell.angle_gamma   90.00
#
_symmetry.space_group_name_H-M   'P 1'
#
loop_
_entity.id
_entity.type
_entity.pdbx_description
1 polymer ?
#
loop_
_entity_poly.entity_id
_entity_poly.type
_entity_poly.pdbx_seq_one_letter_code
_entity_poly.pdbx_strand_id
1 'polypeptide(L)'
;MSKKRILVYGLSNIFGGVESIVLSIINRMPDYYNFTIILPKGECSYSDKFHSSNICIVSMTAWGKNPFNFRKEMSEFLKHENFDYVWLNLSSLSNITLFKVLHKYSTAPIVIHSHTVAFEKQGGLKDFLILMLHYYCQKKYLKAASCLCACSKQAAIWMYGDKRNDIKIINNGIDADKFGYADADRMKCRAELNLGSKIVFLLMGRLCEVKNQSFALDVFNKIHNKCSNVHLLVVGEGDLRSELEYKCKVLSLSDNVSFLGFRNDVNFLLQGADVLLIPSLHEGLSLVSIEAQCAGLLCIASDGVPEEAKKTELLHFLPLQSGADSWA
;
A
#
# COMPACT_ATOMS: atom_id res chain seq x y z
N MET A 1 -2.56 26.92 23.69
CA MET A 1 -3.63 25.91 23.47
C MET A 1 -3.06 24.54 23.79
N SER A 2 -3.79 23.66 24.49
CA SER A 2 -3.35 22.28 24.69
C SER A 2 -3.27 21.55 23.34
N LYS A 3 -2.23 20.72 23.14
CA LYS A 3 -2.09 19.95 21.91
C LYS A 3 -3.24 18.96 21.77
N LYS A 4 -3.76 18.78 20.55
CA LYS A 4 -4.81 17.81 20.26
C LYS A 4 -4.22 16.41 20.16
N ARG A 5 -4.83 15.44 20.81
CA ARG A 5 -4.38 14.04 20.88
C ARG A 5 -5.15 13.17 19.88
N ILE A 6 -4.43 12.50 18.99
CA ILE A 6 -5.01 11.63 17.95
C ILE A 6 -4.53 10.21 18.18
N LEU A 7 -5.47 9.28 18.34
CA LEU A 7 -5.18 7.85 18.32
C LEU A 7 -5.17 7.36 16.85
N VAL A 8 -4.07 6.77 16.41
CA VAL A 8 -3.91 6.19 15.07
C VAL A 8 -3.86 4.67 15.19
N TYR A 9 -4.73 3.99 14.44
CA TYR A 9 -4.80 2.54 14.41
C TYR A 9 -4.86 2.01 12.97
N GLY A 10 -4.33 0.81 12.75
CA GLY A 10 -4.42 0.10 11.48
C GLY A 10 -3.13 0.05 10.68
N LEU A 11 -2.01 0.50 11.27
CA LEU A 11 -0.68 0.32 10.69
C LEU A 11 -0.10 -1.06 11.06
N SER A 12 0.74 -1.59 10.19
CA SER A 12 1.49 -2.83 10.39
C SER A 12 2.94 -2.53 10.84
N ASN A 13 3.72 -3.58 11.15
CA ASN A 13 5.16 -3.44 11.43
C ASN A 13 6.03 -3.45 10.16
N ILE A 14 5.43 -3.68 9.00
CA ILE A 14 6.13 -3.70 7.71
C ILE A 14 5.77 -2.43 6.95
N PHE A 15 6.79 -1.69 6.49
CA PHE A 15 6.58 -0.48 5.71
C PHE A 15 5.93 -0.79 4.37
N GLY A 16 4.77 -0.18 4.12
CA GLY A 16 4.00 -0.33 2.90
C GLY A 16 3.31 0.97 2.50
N GLY A 17 2.38 0.88 1.56
CA GLY A 17 1.67 2.06 1.04
C GLY A 17 0.84 2.78 2.11
N VAL A 18 0.18 2.06 3.00
CA VAL A 18 -0.63 2.67 4.08
C VAL A 18 0.25 3.41 5.07
N GLU A 19 1.35 2.77 5.51
CA GLU A 19 2.33 3.35 6.43
C GLU A 19 2.96 4.61 5.82
N SER A 20 3.35 4.55 4.56
CA SER A 20 3.93 5.69 3.82
C SER A 20 3.00 6.91 3.81
N ILE A 21 1.73 6.70 3.48
CA ILE A 21 0.73 7.78 3.42
C ILE A 21 0.43 8.35 4.81
N VAL A 22 0.18 7.48 5.79
CA VAL A 22 -0.15 7.93 7.15
C VAL A 22 0.99 8.71 7.75
N LEU A 23 2.24 8.25 7.61
CA LEU A 23 3.42 8.97 8.09
C LEU A 23 3.66 10.26 7.32
N SER A 24 3.43 10.27 6.00
CA SER A 24 3.53 11.50 5.20
C SER A 24 2.54 12.57 5.67
N ILE A 25 1.33 12.17 6.04
CA ILE A 25 0.32 13.10 6.61
C ILE A 25 0.78 13.57 8.00
N ILE A 26 1.14 12.65 8.90
CA ILE A 26 1.54 12.97 10.28
C ILE A 26 2.73 13.94 10.28
N ASN A 27 3.76 13.67 9.48
CA ASN A 27 4.99 14.48 9.43
C ASN A 27 4.77 15.89 8.84
N ARG A 28 3.65 16.11 8.15
CA ARG A 28 3.27 17.43 7.61
C ARG A 28 2.20 18.14 8.44
N MET A 29 1.66 17.48 9.46
CA MET A 29 0.67 18.11 10.33
C MET A 29 1.35 19.07 11.32
N PRO A 30 0.67 20.17 11.68
CA PRO A 30 1.21 21.15 12.63
C PRO A 30 1.53 20.55 14.00
N ASP A 31 2.50 21.13 14.70
CA ASP A 31 3.00 20.65 16.00
C ASP A 31 1.99 20.68 17.15
N TYR A 32 0.81 21.27 16.93
CA TYR A 32 -0.26 21.24 17.93
C TYR A 32 -1.04 19.92 17.97
N TYR A 33 -0.69 18.93 17.11
CA TYR A 33 -1.19 17.57 17.19
C TYR A 33 -0.16 16.64 17.83
N ASN A 34 -0.63 15.77 18.73
CA ASN A 34 0.13 14.64 19.26
C ASN A 34 -0.51 13.33 18.78
N PHE A 35 0.29 12.44 18.26
CA PHE A 35 -0.15 11.17 17.72
C PHE A 35 0.25 10.02 18.63
N THR A 36 -0.70 9.14 18.94
CA THR A 36 -0.44 7.85 19.57
C THR A 36 -0.75 6.77 18.55
N ILE A 37 0.29 6.08 18.07
CA ILE A 37 0.19 5.06 17.03
C ILE A 37 0.19 3.69 17.69
N ILE A 38 -0.87 2.91 17.44
CA ILE A 38 -0.94 1.52 17.89
C ILE A 38 -0.32 0.62 16.81
N LEU A 39 0.76 -0.07 17.17
CA LEU A 39 1.41 -1.08 16.33
C LEU A 39 1.26 -2.49 16.91
N PRO A 40 1.27 -3.54 16.07
CA PRO A 40 1.40 -4.91 16.55
C PRO A 40 2.69 -5.11 17.35
N LYS A 41 2.66 -5.97 18.39
CA LYS A 41 3.88 -6.39 19.09
C LYS A 41 4.86 -7.06 18.12
N GLY A 42 6.11 -6.66 18.16
CA GLY A 42 7.20 -7.14 17.32
C GLY A 42 8.09 -6.00 16.84
N GLU A 43 9.07 -6.33 16.03
CA GLU A 43 10.00 -5.39 15.45
C GLU A 43 9.33 -4.59 14.33
N CYS A 44 9.51 -3.27 14.33
CA CYS A 44 8.97 -2.36 13.32
C CYS A 44 10.07 -2.02 12.31
N SER A 45 9.88 -2.37 11.03
CA SER A 45 10.87 -2.19 9.97
C SER A 45 11.11 -0.74 9.56
N TYR A 46 10.37 0.21 10.13
CA TYR A 46 10.41 1.64 9.78
C TYR A 46 10.37 2.56 11.01
N SER A 47 10.86 2.06 12.14
CA SER A 47 10.95 2.83 13.39
C SER A 47 11.77 4.12 13.24
N ASP A 48 12.74 4.11 12.34
CA ASP A 48 13.58 5.24 11.95
C ASP A 48 12.82 6.38 11.22
N LYS A 49 11.63 6.10 10.70
CA LYS A 49 10.80 7.09 9.97
C LYS A 49 9.89 7.93 10.87
N PHE A 50 9.87 7.65 12.17
CA PHE A 50 9.14 8.45 13.16
C PHE A 50 10.01 9.63 13.64
N HIS A 51 10.10 10.67 12.83
CA HIS A 51 11.02 11.80 13.08
C HIS A 51 10.49 12.87 14.04
N SER A 52 9.21 12.83 14.37
CA SER A 52 8.57 13.91 15.14
C SER A 52 8.45 13.57 16.62
N SER A 53 8.83 14.54 17.48
CA SER A 53 8.70 14.42 18.95
C SER A 53 7.25 14.34 19.45
N ASN A 54 6.28 14.57 18.58
CA ASN A 54 4.85 14.49 18.90
C ASN A 54 4.23 13.11 18.59
N ILE A 55 5.04 12.08 18.31
CA ILE A 55 4.61 10.71 18.04
C ILE A 55 4.97 9.80 19.22
N CYS A 56 3.98 9.12 19.77
CA CYS A 56 4.12 8.06 20.76
C CYS A 56 3.71 6.73 20.12
N ILE A 57 4.53 5.68 20.26
CA ILE A 57 4.22 4.35 19.75
C ILE A 57 3.82 3.45 20.92
N VAL A 58 2.68 2.76 20.77
CA VAL A 58 2.18 1.78 21.73
C VAL A 58 2.06 0.43 21.04
N SER A 59 2.78 -0.57 21.54
CA SER A 59 2.76 -1.92 20.99
C SER A 59 1.69 -2.77 21.66
N MET A 60 0.80 -3.37 20.87
CA MET A 60 -0.29 -4.22 21.37
C MET A 60 -0.34 -5.56 20.61
N THR A 61 -0.96 -6.55 21.25
CA THR A 61 -1.24 -7.83 20.61
C THR A 61 -2.13 -7.62 19.38
N ALA A 62 -1.72 -8.12 18.21
CA ALA A 62 -2.55 -8.01 17.01
C ALA A 62 -3.88 -8.76 17.17
N TRP A 63 -4.98 -8.14 16.77
CA TRP A 63 -6.32 -8.74 16.86
C TRP A 63 -6.40 -10.11 16.14
N GLY A 64 -5.79 -10.22 14.96
CA GLY A 64 -5.78 -11.46 14.17
C GLY A 64 -4.99 -12.61 14.82
N LYS A 65 -4.04 -12.30 15.74
CA LYS A 65 -3.28 -13.30 16.50
C LYS A 65 -4.01 -13.75 17.77
N ASN A 66 -4.54 -12.81 18.54
CA ASN A 66 -5.27 -13.11 19.79
C ASN A 66 -6.29 -11.99 20.10
N PRO A 67 -7.57 -12.16 19.72
CA PRO A 67 -8.61 -11.16 19.94
C PRO A 67 -8.89 -10.87 21.43
N PHE A 68 -8.70 -11.84 22.32
CA PHE A 68 -8.95 -11.68 23.77
C PHE A 68 -7.87 -10.80 24.41
N ASN A 69 -6.59 -11.06 24.12
CA ASN A 69 -5.50 -10.23 24.61
C ASN A 69 -5.57 -8.82 24.02
N PHE A 70 -5.83 -8.69 22.73
CA PHE A 70 -6.08 -7.39 22.09
C PHE A 70 -7.18 -6.60 22.82
N ARG A 71 -8.31 -7.25 23.10
CA ARG A 71 -9.42 -6.62 23.84
C ARG A 71 -8.98 -6.13 25.21
N LYS A 72 -8.25 -6.97 25.97
CA LYS A 72 -7.78 -6.63 27.32
C LYS A 72 -6.84 -5.43 27.28
N GLU A 73 -5.80 -5.47 26.44
CA GLU A 73 -4.80 -4.42 26.31
C GLU A 73 -5.41 -3.10 25.84
N MET A 74 -6.23 -3.13 24.77
CA MET A 74 -6.90 -1.93 24.25
C MET A 74 -7.90 -1.34 25.23
N SER A 75 -8.65 -2.19 25.98
CA SER A 75 -9.59 -1.69 27.01
C SER A 75 -8.87 -1.03 28.16
N GLU A 76 -7.76 -1.62 28.62
CA GLU A 76 -6.96 -1.04 29.72
C GLU A 76 -6.32 0.28 29.29
N PHE A 77 -5.77 0.32 28.10
CA PHE A 77 -5.21 1.54 27.52
C PHE A 77 -6.23 2.68 27.44
N LEU A 78 -7.42 2.43 26.88
CA LEU A 78 -8.45 3.45 26.70
C LEU A 78 -9.19 3.85 27.99
N LYS A 79 -9.02 3.13 29.10
CA LYS A 79 -9.51 3.58 30.42
C LYS A 79 -8.65 4.70 31.01
N HIS A 80 -7.37 4.73 30.68
CA HIS A 80 -6.40 5.66 31.25
C HIS A 80 -5.99 6.77 30.28
N GLU A 81 -6.30 6.63 28.98
CA GLU A 81 -5.93 7.56 27.94
C GLU A 81 -7.14 8.17 27.23
N ASN A 82 -7.15 9.47 27.09
CA ASN A 82 -8.19 10.21 26.38
C ASN A 82 -7.61 10.82 25.09
N PHE A 83 -8.42 10.82 24.04
CA PHE A 83 -8.10 11.34 22.73
C PHE A 83 -9.15 12.35 22.28
N ASP A 84 -8.70 13.36 21.49
CA ASP A 84 -9.61 14.28 20.80
C ASP A 84 -10.17 13.67 19.52
N TYR A 85 -9.42 12.75 18.87
CA TYR A 85 -9.83 12.04 17.66
C TYR A 85 -9.28 10.61 17.65
N VAL A 86 -10.00 9.73 16.98
CA VAL A 86 -9.54 8.36 16.64
C VAL A 86 -9.49 8.23 15.12
N TRP A 87 -8.31 7.96 14.58
CA TRP A 87 -8.09 7.77 13.15
C TRP A 87 -7.79 6.31 12.84
N LEU A 88 -8.74 5.65 12.19
CA LEU A 88 -8.70 4.24 11.85
C LEU A 88 -8.32 4.06 10.37
N ASN A 89 -7.17 3.49 10.11
CA ASN A 89 -6.69 3.13 8.77
C ASN A 89 -6.96 1.64 8.55
N LEU A 90 -8.03 1.31 7.86
CA LEU A 90 -8.54 -0.05 7.81
C LEU A 90 -8.61 -0.58 6.37
N SER A 91 -8.29 -1.87 6.20
CA SER A 91 -8.53 -2.62 4.96
C SER A 91 -9.89 -3.35 4.97
N SER A 92 -10.46 -3.56 6.16
CA SER A 92 -11.82 -4.10 6.34
C SER A 92 -12.42 -3.66 7.68
N LEU A 93 -13.73 -3.72 7.81
CA LEU A 93 -14.47 -3.44 9.05
C LEU A 93 -14.74 -4.69 9.90
N SER A 94 -13.98 -5.76 9.69
CA SER A 94 -14.19 -7.07 10.33
C SER A 94 -13.84 -7.10 11.84
N ASN A 95 -13.06 -6.12 12.34
CA ASN A 95 -12.63 -6.09 13.74
C ASN A 95 -13.74 -5.58 14.69
N ILE A 96 -14.71 -6.47 15.00
CA ILE A 96 -15.79 -6.16 15.93
C ILE A 96 -15.30 -5.84 17.35
N THR A 97 -14.14 -6.38 17.75
CA THR A 97 -13.58 -6.16 19.08
C THR A 97 -13.11 -4.71 19.22
N LEU A 98 -12.39 -4.17 18.22
CA LEU A 98 -11.99 -2.76 18.19
C LEU A 98 -13.21 -1.84 18.30
N PHE A 99 -14.26 -2.12 17.49
CA PHE A 99 -15.49 -1.34 17.52
C PHE A 99 -16.10 -1.30 18.93
N LYS A 100 -16.26 -2.47 19.57
CA LYS A 100 -16.86 -2.58 20.92
C LYS A 100 -16.04 -1.86 21.99
N VAL A 101 -14.72 -1.93 21.91
CA VAL A 101 -13.82 -1.28 22.87
C VAL A 101 -13.85 0.23 22.70
N LEU A 102 -13.74 0.73 21.47
CA LEU A 102 -13.86 2.17 21.19
C LEU A 102 -15.20 2.74 21.63
N HIS A 103 -16.30 2.07 21.28
CA HIS A 103 -17.65 2.52 21.66
C HIS A 103 -17.87 2.56 23.18
N LYS A 104 -17.18 1.69 23.94
CA LYS A 104 -17.32 1.62 25.40
C LYS A 104 -16.44 2.61 26.15
N TYR A 105 -15.22 2.86 25.67
CA TYR A 105 -14.19 3.56 26.43
C TYR A 105 -13.74 4.88 25.80
N SER A 106 -14.24 5.23 24.62
CA SER A 106 -13.88 6.50 23.95
C SER A 106 -15.12 7.26 23.51
N THR A 107 -15.14 8.56 23.76
CA THR A 107 -16.13 9.51 23.22
C THR A 107 -15.60 10.31 22.05
N ALA A 108 -14.35 10.09 21.67
CA ALA A 108 -13.68 10.84 20.60
C ALA A 108 -14.33 10.55 19.24
N PRO A 109 -14.48 11.58 18.38
CA PRO A 109 -14.91 11.43 17.01
C PRO A 109 -14.02 10.43 16.25
N ILE A 110 -14.66 9.50 15.51
CA ILE A 110 -13.98 8.45 14.75
C ILE A 110 -13.91 8.84 13.30
N VAL A 111 -12.69 8.91 12.76
CA VAL A 111 -12.39 9.03 11.33
C VAL A 111 -11.98 7.66 10.81
N ILE A 112 -12.67 7.14 9.81
CA ILE A 112 -12.31 5.88 9.15
C ILE A 112 -11.73 6.22 7.78
N HIS A 113 -10.52 5.73 7.49
CA HIS A 113 -9.83 5.92 6.23
C HIS A 113 -9.57 4.57 5.57
N SER A 114 -10.16 4.35 4.40
CA SER A 114 -9.98 3.16 3.58
C SER A 114 -8.83 3.35 2.61
N HIS A 115 -7.90 2.39 2.58
CA HIS A 115 -6.72 2.42 1.70
C HIS A 115 -6.70 1.28 0.67
N THR A 116 -7.68 0.36 0.72
CA THR A 116 -7.71 -0.84 -0.14
C THR A 116 -9.09 -1.02 -0.76
N VAL A 117 -9.15 -1.77 -1.85
CA VAL A 117 -10.41 -2.12 -2.55
C VAL A 117 -10.88 -3.55 -2.25
N ALA A 118 -10.09 -4.29 -1.47
CA ALA A 118 -10.41 -5.63 -0.97
C ALA A 118 -9.51 -5.95 0.23
N PHE A 119 -9.84 -7.00 1.00
CA PHE A 119 -8.85 -7.58 1.90
C PHE A 119 -8.02 -8.65 1.15
N GLU A 120 -6.79 -8.84 1.60
CA GLU A 120 -5.92 -9.86 1.03
C GLU A 120 -6.47 -11.25 1.34
N LYS A 121 -6.81 -12.00 0.30
CA LYS A 121 -7.34 -13.35 0.44
C LYS A 121 -6.21 -14.30 0.85
N GLN A 122 -6.48 -15.11 1.87
CA GLN A 122 -5.59 -16.20 2.32
C GLN A 122 -6.12 -17.57 1.93
N GLY A 123 -7.32 -17.60 1.33
CA GLY A 123 -8.04 -18.79 0.92
C GLY A 123 -8.94 -19.40 2.01
N GLY A 124 -10.01 -20.05 1.57
CA GLY A 124 -10.86 -20.90 2.40
C GLY A 124 -11.84 -20.19 3.34
N LEU A 125 -12.23 -20.90 4.41
CA LEU A 125 -13.27 -20.49 5.37
C LEU A 125 -12.95 -19.17 6.08
N LYS A 126 -11.65 -18.86 6.27
CA LYS A 126 -11.20 -17.65 6.97
C LYS A 126 -11.61 -16.39 6.21
N ASP A 127 -11.46 -16.37 4.91
CA ASP A 127 -11.83 -15.22 4.07
C ASP A 127 -13.33 -14.98 4.08
N PHE A 128 -14.11 -16.05 4.02
CA PHE A 128 -15.55 -15.98 4.13
C PHE A 128 -16.00 -15.37 5.47
N LEU A 129 -15.38 -15.79 6.59
CA LEU A 129 -15.66 -15.25 7.92
C LEU A 129 -15.27 -13.77 8.04
N ILE A 130 -14.14 -13.37 7.50
CA ILE A 130 -13.70 -11.96 7.47
C ILE A 130 -14.71 -11.12 6.69
N LEU A 131 -15.15 -11.60 5.53
CA LEU A 131 -16.13 -10.91 4.69
C LEU A 131 -17.50 -10.79 5.38
N MET A 132 -17.98 -11.86 5.98
CA MET A 132 -19.21 -11.84 6.79
C MET A 132 -19.11 -10.82 7.93
N LEU A 133 -18.00 -10.83 8.68
CA LEU A 133 -17.77 -9.88 9.75
C LEU A 133 -17.66 -8.44 9.23
N HIS A 134 -17.04 -8.25 8.07
CA HIS A 134 -16.97 -6.93 7.43
C HIS A 134 -18.38 -6.36 7.21
N TYR A 135 -19.24 -7.07 6.51
CA TYR A 135 -20.61 -6.60 6.23
C TYR A 135 -21.47 -6.49 7.49
N TYR A 136 -21.31 -7.42 8.44
CA TYR A 136 -22.04 -7.36 9.72
C TYR A 136 -21.65 -6.11 10.52
N CYS A 137 -20.37 -5.77 10.58
CA CYS A 137 -19.88 -4.63 11.34
C CYS A 137 -20.02 -3.30 10.59
N GLN A 138 -20.13 -3.33 9.25
CA GLN A 138 -20.16 -2.13 8.41
C GLN A 138 -21.20 -1.11 8.91
N LYS A 139 -22.47 -1.52 9.07
CA LYS A 139 -23.52 -0.62 9.55
C LYS A 139 -23.21 0.02 10.91
N LYS A 140 -22.54 -0.71 11.80
CA LYS A 140 -22.17 -0.23 13.14
C LYS A 140 -21.06 0.81 13.08
N TYR A 141 -20.00 0.51 12.33
CA TYR A 141 -18.90 1.44 12.10
C TYR A 141 -19.37 2.71 11.39
N LEU A 142 -20.19 2.57 10.35
CA LEU A 142 -20.74 3.70 9.60
C LEU A 142 -21.63 4.62 10.45
N LYS A 143 -22.37 4.05 11.40
CA LYS A 143 -23.19 4.85 12.34
C LYS A 143 -22.34 5.59 13.38
N ALA A 144 -21.22 5.00 13.80
CA ALA A 144 -20.36 5.57 14.84
C ALA A 144 -19.31 6.53 14.28
N ALA A 145 -18.98 6.45 12.98
CA ALA A 145 -17.99 7.31 12.34
C ALA A 145 -18.49 8.74 12.22
N SER A 146 -17.65 9.67 12.60
CA SER A 146 -17.87 11.12 12.42
C SER A 146 -17.40 11.60 11.04
N CYS A 147 -16.47 10.88 10.41
CA CYS A 147 -15.97 11.17 9.08
C CYS A 147 -15.54 9.86 8.38
N LEU A 148 -15.91 9.74 7.11
CA LEU A 148 -15.54 8.62 6.24
C LEU A 148 -14.62 9.13 5.14
N CYS A 149 -13.45 8.53 5.03
CA CYS A 149 -12.45 8.87 4.02
C CYS A 149 -12.01 7.63 3.25
N ALA A 150 -11.61 7.80 2.00
CA ALA A 150 -11.05 6.74 1.17
C ALA A 150 -10.00 7.31 0.22
N CYS A 151 -8.98 6.51 -0.15
CA CYS A 151 -7.94 6.93 -1.08
C CYS A 151 -8.40 6.97 -2.54
N SER A 152 -9.50 6.27 -2.88
CA SER A 152 -10.12 6.26 -4.21
C SER A 152 -11.62 5.96 -4.11
N LYS A 153 -12.36 6.16 -5.20
CA LYS A 153 -13.80 5.80 -5.28
C LYS A 153 -14.00 4.30 -5.07
N GLN A 154 -13.14 3.47 -5.64
CA GLN A 154 -13.22 2.00 -5.48
C GLN A 154 -12.97 1.58 -4.03
N ALA A 155 -12.01 2.18 -3.34
CA ALA A 155 -11.77 1.96 -1.91
C ALA A 155 -12.98 2.41 -1.06
N ALA A 156 -13.67 3.49 -1.46
CA ALA A 156 -14.89 3.93 -0.81
C ALA A 156 -16.03 2.92 -0.98
N ILE A 157 -16.25 2.43 -2.20
CA ILE A 157 -17.30 1.44 -2.51
C ILE A 157 -17.05 0.15 -1.72
N TRP A 158 -15.81 -0.35 -1.71
CA TRP A 158 -15.42 -1.53 -0.94
C TRP A 158 -15.75 -1.38 0.56
N MET A 159 -15.31 -0.28 1.14
CA MET A 159 -15.40 -0.10 2.59
C MET A 159 -16.79 0.29 3.07
N TYR A 160 -17.51 1.12 2.30
CA TYR A 160 -18.72 1.80 2.76
C TYR A 160 -19.96 1.48 1.94
N GLY A 161 -19.82 0.83 0.77
CA GLY A 161 -20.89 0.58 -0.20
C GLY A 161 -21.04 1.71 -1.21
N ASP A 162 -21.74 1.41 -2.29
CA ASP A 162 -21.91 2.28 -3.48
C ASP A 162 -22.93 3.41 -3.32
N LYS A 163 -23.77 3.37 -2.28
CA LYS A 163 -24.92 4.26 -2.09
C LYS A 163 -24.65 5.51 -1.23
N ARG A 164 -23.39 5.75 -0.86
CA ARG A 164 -23.02 6.86 0.03
C ARG A 164 -22.34 7.99 -0.75
N ASN A 165 -22.81 9.24 -0.50
CA ASN A 165 -22.27 10.45 -1.11
C ASN A 165 -21.51 11.34 -0.11
N ASP A 166 -21.44 10.94 1.16
CA ASP A 166 -20.80 11.69 2.25
C ASP A 166 -19.34 11.27 2.52
N ILE A 167 -18.76 10.49 1.62
CA ILE A 167 -17.38 10.02 1.73
C ILE A 167 -16.42 11.03 1.14
N LYS A 168 -15.38 11.38 1.91
CA LYS A 168 -14.30 12.25 1.43
C LYS A 168 -13.24 11.42 0.72
N ILE A 169 -13.05 11.64 -0.57
CA ILE A 169 -11.94 11.05 -1.30
C ILE A 169 -10.70 11.89 -1.04
N ILE A 170 -9.70 11.26 -0.40
CA ILE A 170 -8.39 11.85 -0.10
C ILE A 170 -7.36 10.99 -0.82
N ASN A 171 -7.03 11.38 -2.05
CA ASN A 171 -6.05 10.65 -2.84
C ASN A 171 -4.68 10.64 -2.13
N ASN A 172 -3.97 9.53 -2.27
CA ASN A 172 -2.62 9.41 -1.78
C ASN A 172 -1.72 10.43 -2.49
N GLY A 173 -0.95 11.19 -1.74
CA GLY A 173 0.05 12.11 -2.25
C GLY A 173 1.45 11.54 -2.11
N ILE A 174 2.37 12.07 -2.90
CA ILE A 174 3.81 11.78 -2.83
C ILE A 174 4.60 13.06 -2.59
N ASP A 175 5.87 12.92 -2.25
CA ASP A 175 6.83 14.02 -2.22
C ASP A 175 7.42 14.20 -3.62
N ALA A 176 6.88 15.14 -4.39
CA ALA A 176 7.27 15.34 -5.79
C ALA A 176 8.75 15.74 -5.93
N ASP A 177 9.30 16.48 -4.98
CA ASP A 177 10.72 16.89 -5.03
C ASP A 177 11.64 15.67 -4.89
N LYS A 178 11.23 14.67 -4.10
CA LYS A 178 11.98 13.44 -3.90
C LYS A 178 11.97 12.52 -5.13
N PHE A 179 10.89 12.54 -5.92
CA PHE A 179 10.69 11.62 -7.03
C PHE A 179 10.92 12.25 -8.41
N GLY A 180 11.17 13.56 -8.47
CA GLY A 180 11.47 14.26 -9.73
C GLY A 180 12.65 13.64 -10.48
N TYR A 181 12.60 13.70 -11.82
CA TYR A 181 13.65 13.14 -12.67
C TYR A 181 15.00 13.87 -12.47
N ALA A 182 16.08 13.10 -12.41
CA ALA A 182 17.45 13.59 -12.29
C ALA A 182 18.42 12.75 -13.13
N ASP A 183 19.03 13.33 -14.16
CA ASP A 183 19.99 12.65 -15.04
C ASP A 183 21.17 12.03 -14.29
N ALA A 184 21.69 12.71 -13.27
CA ALA A 184 22.79 12.22 -12.45
C ALA A 184 22.42 10.93 -11.72
N ASP A 185 21.23 10.86 -11.12
CA ASP A 185 20.73 9.67 -10.42
C ASP A 185 20.44 8.55 -11.41
N ARG A 186 19.93 8.86 -12.60
CA ARG A 186 19.74 7.88 -13.66
C ARG A 186 21.06 7.22 -14.06
N MET A 187 22.08 8.01 -14.36
CA MET A 187 23.41 7.50 -14.74
C MET A 187 24.00 6.64 -13.63
N LYS A 188 23.91 7.11 -12.38
CA LYS A 188 24.41 6.39 -11.21
C LYS A 188 23.69 5.07 -11.01
N CYS A 189 22.35 5.05 -11.05
CA CYS A 189 21.55 3.84 -10.88
C CYS A 189 21.86 2.80 -11.95
N ARG A 190 21.97 3.22 -13.22
CA ARG A 190 22.27 2.33 -14.34
C ARG A 190 23.69 1.75 -14.26
N ALA A 191 24.67 2.54 -13.79
CA ALA A 191 26.03 2.08 -13.55
C ALA A 191 26.08 1.07 -12.38
N GLU A 192 25.44 1.38 -11.25
CA GLU A 192 25.40 0.53 -10.05
C GLU A 192 24.74 -0.84 -10.32
N LEU A 193 23.67 -0.86 -11.11
CA LEU A 193 22.94 -2.08 -11.46
C LEU A 193 23.43 -2.74 -12.77
N ASN A 194 24.52 -2.26 -13.36
CA ASN A 194 25.09 -2.78 -14.63
C ASN A 194 24.07 -2.86 -15.79
N LEU A 195 23.19 -1.88 -15.91
CA LEU A 195 22.10 -1.88 -16.88
C LEU A 195 22.55 -1.45 -18.30
N GLY A 196 23.63 -0.70 -18.40
CA GLY A 196 24.17 -0.23 -19.70
C GLY A 196 23.13 0.54 -20.51
N SER A 197 23.02 0.21 -21.81
CA SER A 197 22.06 0.79 -22.75
C SER A 197 20.75 -0.01 -22.90
N LYS A 198 20.50 -1.00 -22.02
CA LYS A 198 19.29 -1.82 -22.09
C LYS A 198 18.03 -1.00 -21.82
N ILE A 199 16.92 -1.38 -22.43
CA ILE A 199 15.60 -0.90 -22.03
C ILE A 199 15.22 -1.62 -20.74
N VAL A 200 14.99 -0.86 -19.67
CA VAL A 200 14.79 -1.39 -18.31
C VAL A 200 13.31 -1.31 -17.93
N PHE A 201 12.73 -2.48 -17.75
CA PHE A 201 11.39 -2.64 -17.18
C PHE A 201 11.50 -2.79 -15.66
N LEU A 202 10.51 -2.28 -14.94
CA LEU A 202 10.45 -2.33 -13.49
C LEU A 202 9.13 -2.94 -13.03
N LEU A 203 9.21 -3.89 -12.10
CA LEU A 203 8.10 -4.40 -11.30
C LEU A 203 8.36 -4.05 -9.85
N MET A 204 7.43 -3.38 -9.19
CA MET A 204 7.64 -2.95 -7.81
C MET A 204 6.42 -3.23 -6.94
N GLY A 205 6.67 -3.84 -5.77
CA GLY A 205 5.68 -4.12 -4.76
C GLY A 205 5.86 -5.50 -4.14
N ARG A 206 5.00 -5.83 -3.18
CA ARG A 206 5.01 -7.14 -2.51
C ARG A 206 4.79 -8.26 -3.53
N LEU A 207 5.58 -9.33 -3.43
CA LEU A 207 5.47 -10.48 -4.32
C LEU A 207 4.31 -11.38 -3.85
N CYS A 208 3.11 -11.07 -4.33
CA CYS A 208 1.86 -11.73 -3.95
C CYS A 208 0.88 -11.79 -5.13
N GLU A 209 -0.13 -12.64 -5.03
CA GLU A 209 -1.12 -12.89 -6.09
C GLU A 209 -1.76 -11.61 -6.63
N VAL A 210 -2.11 -10.67 -5.73
CA VAL A 210 -2.78 -9.41 -6.11
C VAL A 210 -1.93 -8.55 -7.05
N LYS A 211 -0.60 -8.57 -6.91
CA LYS A 211 0.33 -7.81 -7.75
C LYS A 211 0.63 -8.48 -9.09
N ASN A 212 0.28 -9.75 -9.24
CA ASN A 212 0.28 -10.48 -10.50
C ASN A 212 1.61 -10.42 -11.29
N GLN A 213 2.74 -10.49 -10.57
CA GLN A 213 4.07 -10.45 -11.19
C GLN A 213 4.29 -11.62 -12.16
N SER A 214 3.60 -12.75 -11.94
CA SER A 214 3.64 -13.89 -12.84
C SER A 214 3.21 -13.51 -14.26
N PHE A 215 2.11 -12.76 -14.41
CA PHE A 215 1.67 -12.25 -15.71
C PHE A 215 2.70 -11.29 -16.33
N ALA A 216 3.32 -10.42 -15.50
CA ALA A 216 4.35 -9.52 -16.02
C ALA A 216 5.59 -10.28 -16.54
N LEU A 217 5.94 -11.43 -15.97
CA LEU A 217 7.00 -12.28 -16.52
C LEU A 217 6.61 -12.86 -17.89
N ASP A 218 5.33 -13.21 -18.10
CA ASP A 218 4.85 -13.64 -19.43
C ASP A 218 4.94 -12.49 -20.44
N VAL A 219 4.53 -11.29 -20.05
CA VAL A 219 4.69 -10.06 -20.87
C VAL A 219 6.17 -9.83 -21.21
N PHE A 220 7.04 -9.85 -20.19
CA PHE A 220 8.47 -9.61 -20.39
C PHE A 220 9.13 -10.65 -21.30
N ASN A 221 8.72 -11.91 -21.19
CA ASN A 221 9.17 -12.98 -22.10
C ASN A 221 8.81 -12.67 -23.56
N LYS A 222 7.60 -12.17 -23.82
CA LYS A 222 7.17 -11.76 -25.18
C LYS A 222 7.99 -10.57 -25.67
N ILE A 223 8.28 -9.58 -24.81
CA ILE A 223 9.13 -8.43 -25.13
C ILE A 223 10.55 -8.90 -25.45
N HIS A 224 11.14 -9.75 -24.59
CA HIS A 224 12.49 -10.28 -24.78
C HIS A 224 12.65 -11.05 -26.09
N ASN A 225 11.66 -11.83 -26.48
CA ASN A 225 11.65 -12.54 -27.76
C ASN A 225 11.61 -11.60 -28.97
N LYS A 226 11.09 -10.36 -28.83
CA LYS A 226 11.08 -9.34 -29.87
C LYS A 226 12.33 -8.46 -29.84
N CYS A 227 12.89 -8.23 -28.66
CA CYS A 227 14.05 -7.36 -28.41
C CYS A 227 14.91 -7.92 -27.29
N SER A 228 16.11 -8.40 -27.61
CA SER A 228 17.02 -9.00 -26.61
C SER A 228 17.72 -7.95 -25.72
N ASN A 229 17.75 -6.67 -26.11
CA ASN A 229 18.40 -5.60 -25.35
C ASN A 229 17.47 -5.03 -24.25
N VAL A 230 16.85 -5.90 -23.46
CA VAL A 230 15.93 -5.53 -22.38
C VAL A 230 16.38 -6.13 -21.05
N HIS A 231 15.97 -5.53 -19.95
CA HIS A 231 16.19 -6.05 -18.61
C HIS A 231 14.99 -5.77 -17.71
N LEU A 232 14.64 -6.70 -16.83
CA LEU A 232 13.55 -6.55 -15.87
C LEU A 232 14.12 -6.49 -14.45
N LEU A 233 13.81 -5.44 -13.73
CA LEU A 233 14.05 -5.32 -12.29
C LEU A 233 12.77 -5.69 -11.52
N VAL A 234 12.88 -6.65 -10.61
CA VAL A 234 11.79 -7.06 -9.71
C VAL A 234 12.16 -6.62 -8.31
N VAL A 235 11.40 -5.67 -7.76
CA VAL A 235 11.67 -5.03 -6.46
C VAL A 235 10.56 -5.34 -5.47
N GLY A 236 10.93 -5.93 -4.36
CA GLY A 236 10.03 -6.33 -3.27
C GLY A 236 10.30 -7.73 -2.78
N GLU A 237 9.62 -8.09 -1.71
CA GLU A 237 9.62 -9.42 -1.10
C GLU A 237 8.18 -9.95 -0.97
N GLY A 238 8.04 -11.25 -0.80
CA GLY A 238 6.74 -11.90 -0.58
C GLY A 238 6.76 -13.39 -0.86
N ASP A 239 5.63 -14.03 -0.57
CA ASP A 239 5.51 -15.50 -0.56
C ASP A 239 5.72 -16.13 -1.95
N LEU A 240 5.50 -15.36 -3.03
CA LEU A 240 5.66 -15.85 -4.40
C LEU A 240 7.09 -15.76 -4.95
N ARG A 241 8.07 -15.27 -4.18
CA ARG A 241 9.43 -15.06 -4.68
C ARG A 241 10.01 -16.31 -5.34
N SER A 242 10.00 -17.43 -4.65
CA SER A 242 10.59 -18.70 -5.16
C SER A 242 9.87 -19.20 -6.42
N GLU A 243 8.56 -19.02 -6.50
CA GLU A 243 7.77 -19.40 -7.68
C GLU A 243 8.12 -18.52 -8.89
N LEU A 244 8.25 -17.20 -8.69
CA LEU A 244 8.62 -16.26 -9.73
C LEU A 244 10.05 -16.50 -10.25
N GLU A 245 11.01 -16.76 -9.36
CA GLU A 245 12.39 -17.13 -9.73
C GLU A 245 12.41 -18.46 -10.52
N TYR A 246 11.60 -19.44 -10.12
CA TYR A 246 11.45 -20.69 -10.87
C TYR A 246 10.84 -20.45 -12.26
N LYS A 247 9.81 -19.62 -12.36
CA LYS A 247 9.20 -19.23 -13.65
C LYS A 247 10.22 -18.56 -14.57
N CYS A 248 11.08 -17.67 -14.07
CA CYS A 248 12.15 -17.06 -14.85
C CYS A 248 13.10 -18.12 -15.44
N LYS A 249 13.47 -19.16 -14.68
CA LYS A 249 14.30 -20.26 -15.16
C LYS A 249 13.61 -21.04 -16.28
N VAL A 250 12.33 -21.37 -16.09
CA VAL A 250 11.54 -22.09 -17.10
C VAL A 250 11.43 -21.29 -18.41
N LEU A 251 11.31 -19.97 -18.31
CA LEU A 251 11.23 -19.06 -19.47
C LEU A 251 12.62 -18.69 -20.04
N SER A 252 13.72 -19.22 -19.48
CA SER A 252 15.10 -18.88 -19.86
C SER A 252 15.42 -17.36 -19.74
N LEU A 253 14.85 -16.70 -18.74
CA LEU A 253 15.01 -15.25 -18.50
C LEU A 253 16.01 -14.91 -17.38
N SER A 254 16.73 -15.91 -16.83
CA SER A 254 17.57 -15.71 -15.62
C SER A 254 18.63 -14.61 -15.78
N ASP A 255 19.17 -14.42 -16.96
CA ASP A 255 20.19 -13.40 -17.24
C ASP A 255 19.58 -12.00 -17.51
N ASN A 256 18.28 -11.93 -17.72
CA ASN A 256 17.56 -10.71 -18.09
C ASN A 256 16.61 -10.20 -17.00
N VAL A 257 16.49 -10.93 -15.86
CA VAL A 257 15.66 -10.55 -14.73
C VAL A 257 16.48 -10.51 -13.46
N SER A 258 16.43 -9.39 -12.74
CA SER A 258 17.09 -9.22 -11.43
C SER A 258 16.08 -9.06 -10.33
N PHE A 259 16.09 -9.96 -9.34
CA PHE A 259 15.30 -9.85 -8.11
C PHE A 259 16.12 -9.08 -7.06
N LEU A 260 15.75 -7.80 -6.81
CA LEU A 260 16.51 -6.89 -5.95
C LEU A 260 16.10 -6.98 -4.46
N GLY A 261 15.05 -7.76 -4.15
CA GLY A 261 14.53 -7.83 -2.79
C GLY A 261 13.86 -6.52 -2.34
N PHE A 262 13.72 -6.34 -1.04
CA PHE A 262 13.19 -5.11 -0.48
C PHE A 262 14.21 -3.97 -0.61
N ARG A 263 13.77 -2.82 -1.13
CA ARG A 263 14.60 -1.62 -1.32
C ARG A 263 13.90 -0.40 -0.72
N ASN A 264 14.68 0.46 -0.05
CA ASN A 264 14.21 1.71 0.55
C ASN A 264 14.41 2.93 -0.37
N ASP A 265 15.21 2.79 -1.40
CA ASP A 265 15.62 3.82 -2.36
C ASP A 265 14.81 3.74 -3.66
N VAL A 266 13.49 3.63 -3.51
CA VAL A 266 12.54 3.54 -4.64
C VAL A 266 12.72 4.68 -5.65
N ASN A 267 12.89 5.91 -5.15
CA ASN A 267 13.16 7.07 -5.98
C ASN A 267 14.40 6.90 -6.86
N PHE A 268 15.47 6.29 -6.36
CA PHE A 268 16.69 6.00 -7.11
C PHE A 268 16.46 4.93 -8.19
N LEU A 269 15.75 3.85 -7.86
CA LEU A 269 15.44 2.78 -8.82
C LEU A 269 14.56 3.26 -9.97
N LEU A 270 13.60 4.15 -9.68
CA LEU A 270 12.74 4.76 -10.71
C LEU A 270 13.55 5.56 -11.74
N GLN A 271 14.65 6.21 -11.34
CA GLN A 271 15.51 6.95 -12.28
C GLN A 271 16.19 6.03 -13.30
N GLY A 272 16.58 4.81 -12.87
CA GLY A 272 17.28 3.84 -13.74
C GLY A 272 16.40 3.12 -14.75
N ALA A 273 15.10 3.08 -14.51
CA ALA A 273 14.11 2.39 -15.34
C ALA A 273 13.63 3.23 -16.53
N ASP A 274 12.96 2.58 -17.48
CA ASP A 274 12.33 3.19 -18.65
C ASP A 274 10.82 2.96 -18.64
N VAL A 275 10.36 1.79 -18.17
CA VAL A 275 8.94 1.42 -18.14
C VAL A 275 8.60 0.77 -16.79
N LEU A 276 7.53 1.20 -16.15
CA LEU A 276 6.94 0.52 -15.00
C LEU A 276 5.76 -0.34 -15.45
N LEU A 277 5.76 -1.63 -15.08
CA LEU A 277 4.64 -2.54 -15.29
C LEU A 277 3.84 -2.71 -13.99
N ILE A 278 2.51 -2.55 -14.05
CA ILE A 278 1.60 -2.64 -12.90
C ILE A 278 0.43 -3.58 -13.27
N PRO A 279 0.65 -4.90 -13.38
CA PRO A 279 -0.38 -5.85 -13.79
C PRO A 279 -1.29 -6.28 -12.64
N SER A 280 -1.46 -5.45 -11.64
CA SER A 280 -2.20 -5.77 -10.42
C SER A 280 -3.64 -6.16 -10.71
N LEU A 281 -4.16 -7.19 -10.01
CA LEU A 281 -5.56 -7.60 -10.11
C LEU A 281 -6.49 -6.53 -9.55
N HIS A 282 -6.06 -5.84 -8.51
CA HIS A 282 -6.76 -4.69 -7.92
C HIS A 282 -5.83 -3.85 -7.03
N GLU A 283 -6.08 -2.55 -6.96
CA GLU A 283 -5.32 -1.57 -6.16
C GLU A 283 -6.26 -0.60 -5.45
N GLY A 284 -5.87 -0.15 -4.26
CA GLY A 284 -6.56 0.96 -3.59
C GLY A 284 -6.29 2.30 -4.28
N LEU A 285 -5.04 2.69 -4.30
CA LEU A 285 -4.44 3.71 -5.15
C LEU A 285 -2.93 3.41 -5.18
N SER A 286 -2.42 3.08 -6.35
CA SER A 286 -1.03 2.68 -6.51
C SER A 286 -0.09 3.86 -6.33
N LEU A 287 0.63 3.92 -5.20
CA LEU A 287 1.63 4.96 -4.97
C LEU A 287 2.76 4.88 -5.98
N VAL A 288 3.26 3.68 -6.24
CA VAL A 288 4.38 3.48 -7.16
C VAL A 288 4.07 3.99 -8.57
N SER A 289 2.80 3.95 -9.01
CA SER A 289 2.40 4.51 -10.30
C SER A 289 2.49 6.04 -10.31
N ILE A 290 2.16 6.70 -9.20
CA ILE A 290 2.25 8.15 -9.07
C ILE A 290 3.72 8.58 -8.95
N GLU A 291 4.52 7.85 -8.18
CA GLU A 291 5.96 8.05 -8.02
C GLU A 291 6.71 7.91 -9.36
N ALA A 292 6.36 6.88 -10.13
CA ALA A 292 6.94 6.64 -11.46
C ALA A 292 6.58 7.74 -12.47
N GLN A 293 5.33 8.17 -12.50
CA GLN A 293 4.91 9.30 -13.34
C GLN A 293 5.65 10.60 -12.96
N CYS A 294 5.88 10.84 -11.66
CA CYS A 294 6.68 11.96 -11.19
C CYS A 294 8.14 11.88 -11.66
N ALA A 295 8.70 10.67 -11.70
CA ALA A 295 10.04 10.39 -12.22
C ALA A 295 10.11 10.39 -13.76
N GLY A 296 9.01 10.67 -14.46
CA GLY A 296 8.97 10.71 -15.93
C GLY A 296 8.89 9.34 -16.61
N LEU A 297 8.58 8.24 -15.87
CA LEU A 297 8.49 6.90 -16.42
C LEU A 297 7.17 6.66 -17.17
N LEU A 298 7.27 5.97 -18.29
CA LEU A 298 6.13 5.33 -18.92
C LEU A 298 5.60 4.22 -17.98
N CYS A 299 4.31 4.24 -17.72
CA CYS A 299 3.63 3.26 -16.84
C CYS A 299 2.56 2.53 -17.63
N ILE A 300 2.60 1.20 -17.60
CA ILE A 300 1.56 0.34 -18.15
C ILE A 300 0.86 -0.35 -16.99
N ALA A 301 -0.41 -0.03 -16.78
CA ALA A 301 -1.20 -0.55 -15.68
C ALA A 301 -2.39 -1.36 -16.16
N SER A 302 -2.81 -2.34 -15.35
CA SER A 302 -4.04 -3.07 -15.59
C SER A 302 -5.28 -2.23 -15.30
N ASP A 303 -6.42 -2.69 -15.77
CA ASP A 303 -7.76 -2.19 -15.43
C ASP A 303 -8.16 -2.43 -13.95
N GLY A 304 -7.36 -3.19 -13.20
CA GLY A 304 -7.45 -3.30 -11.74
C GLY A 304 -6.87 -2.11 -10.97
N VAL A 305 -6.16 -1.20 -11.64
CA VAL A 305 -5.62 0.03 -11.05
C VAL A 305 -6.64 1.16 -11.24
N PRO A 306 -7.01 1.93 -10.18
CA PRO A 306 -7.97 3.02 -10.28
C PRO A 306 -7.53 4.11 -11.27
N GLU A 307 -8.49 4.69 -12.00
CA GLU A 307 -8.24 5.83 -12.91
C GLU A 307 -7.64 7.03 -12.18
N GLU A 308 -7.94 7.19 -10.90
CA GLU A 308 -7.36 8.23 -10.03
C GLU A 308 -5.85 8.14 -9.91
N ALA A 309 -5.23 7.00 -10.27
CA ALA A 309 -3.78 6.82 -10.33
C ALA A 309 -3.15 7.57 -11.53
N LYS A 310 -3.93 7.86 -12.59
CA LYS A 310 -3.45 8.64 -13.74
C LYS A 310 -3.36 10.11 -13.36
N LYS A 311 -2.12 10.61 -13.21
CA LYS A 311 -1.82 12.01 -12.91
C LYS A 311 -1.23 12.74 -14.12
N THR A 312 -0.69 11.99 -15.07
CA THR A 312 -0.06 12.49 -16.32
C THR A 312 -0.43 11.57 -17.48
N GLU A 313 -0.06 11.94 -18.68
CA GLU A 313 -0.24 11.08 -19.87
C GLU A 313 0.75 9.91 -19.94
N LEU A 314 1.66 9.78 -18.97
CA LEU A 314 2.61 8.66 -18.89
C LEU A 314 1.97 7.36 -18.39
N LEU A 315 0.78 7.39 -17.82
CA LEU A 315 0.07 6.17 -17.40
C LEU A 315 -0.97 5.74 -18.44
N HIS A 316 -0.79 4.52 -18.94
CA HIS A 316 -1.68 3.86 -19.88
C HIS A 316 -2.30 2.62 -19.24
N PHE A 317 -3.59 2.41 -19.49
CA PHE A 317 -4.33 1.24 -19.00
C PHE A 317 -4.48 0.20 -20.11
N LEU A 318 -4.17 -1.06 -19.79
CA LEU A 318 -4.39 -2.21 -20.63
C LEU A 318 -5.16 -3.29 -19.85
N PRO A 319 -6.28 -3.83 -20.38
CA PRO A 319 -6.99 -4.91 -19.72
C PRO A 319 -6.12 -6.18 -19.60
N LEU A 320 -6.14 -6.84 -18.45
CA LEU A 320 -5.44 -8.11 -18.26
C LEU A 320 -5.94 -9.17 -19.21
N GLN A 321 -7.25 -9.13 -19.54
CA GLN A 321 -7.89 -10.08 -20.48
C GLN A 321 -7.36 -9.97 -21.90
N SER A 322 -6.70 -8.87 -22.28
CA SER A 322 -6.08 -8.74 -23.61
C SER A 322 -4.85 -9.64 -23.80
N GLY A 323 -4.36 -10.25 -22.72
CA GLY A 323 -3.25 -11.20 -22.73
C GLY A 323 -1.87 -10.56 -22.85
N ALA A 324 -0.82 -11.35 -22.61
CA ALA A 324 0.56 -10.89 -22.56
C ALA A 324 1.08 -10.36 -23.92
N ASP A 325 0.55 -10.84 -25.05
CA ASP A 325 0.94 -10.38 -26.37
C ASP A 325 0.50 -8.93 -26.66
N SER A 326 -0.64 -8.51 -26.10
CA SER A 326 -1.12 -7.13 -26.24
C SER A 326 -0.38 -6.15 -25.36
N TRP A 327 0.21 -6.63 -24.26
CA TRP A 327 1.03 -5.82 -23.37
C TRP A 327 2.49 -5.68 -23.86
N ALA A 328 2.97 -6.59 -24.73
CA ALA A 328 4.31 -6.64 -25.29
C ALA A 328 4.40 -5.93 -26.64
#